data_a46ce5fdd0d7c25eed27debf2cda688f
#
_entry.id   a46ce5fdd0d7c25eed27debf2cda688f
#
_cell.length_a   1.000
_cell.length_b   1.000
_cell.length_c   1.000
_cell.angle_alpha   90.00
_cell.angle_beta   90.00
_cell.angle_gamma   90.00
#
_symmetry.space_group_name_H-M   'P 1'
#
loop_
_entity.id
_entity.type
_entity.pdbx_description
1 polymer ?
#
loop_
_entity_poly.entity_id
_entity_poly.type
_entity_poly.pdbx_seq_one_letter_code
_entity_poly.pdbx_strand_id
1 'polypeptide(L)'
;ASTVSIGFTSKSISKFRNLKICGVPELLKERSSQKDFLSNKIILVGTKDKNKFLKVKRCFKNKIFYMVNPDEAEIFKYFNNCYAALRVVFANIFYEISKRKNCNYKKIKNIYIKTGKAIDMYLDVNKDLRGYAGMCLPKDVRAIKYYMKKKKMNFNLINQIDLDNNKL
;
A
#
# COMPACT_ATOMS: atom_id res chain seq x y z
N ALA A 1 2.74 -12.98 -3.94
CA ALA A 1 1.63 -13.26 -3.03
C ALA A 1 0.55 -12.22 -3.19
N SER A 2 -0.70 -12.62 -3.27
CA SER A 2 -1.84 -11.70 -3.34
C SER A 2 -2.14 -11.10 -1.96
N THR A 3 -2.88 -10.01 -1.93
CA THR A 3 -3.41 -9.44 -0.70
C THR A 3 -4.38 -10.43 -0.05
N VAL A 4 -4.21 -10.68 1.24
CA VAL A 4 -5.07 -11.52 2.07
C VAL A 4 -5.63 -10.68 3.22
N SER A 5 -6.76 -11.07 3.81
CA SER A 5 -7.34 -10.37 4.95
C SER A 5 -6.43 -10.43 6.18
N ILE A 6 -6.45 -9.37 7.00
CA ILE A 6 -5.66 -9.32 8.25
C ILE A 6 -6.01 -10.52 9.15
N GLY A 7 -4.98 -11.24 9.58
CA GLY A 7 -5.08 -12.46 10.37
C GLY A 7 -5.19 -13.75 9.55
N PHE A 8 -5.18 -13.69 8.23
CA PHE A 8 -5.27 -14.88 7.37
C PHE A 8 -4.06 -15.79 7.53
N THR A 9 -2.85 -15.26 7.47
CA THR A 9 -1.61 -16.03 7.58
C THR A 9 -1.49 -16.69 8.95
N SER A 10 -1.79 -15.96 10.02
CA SER A 10 -1.80 -16.51 11.40
C SER A 10 -2.80 -17.66 11.55
N LYS A 11 -4.01 -17.52 11.02
CA LYS A 11 -5.02 -18.60 11.00
C LYS A 11 -4.57 -19.78 10.17
N SER A 12 -3.96 -19.54 9.02
CA SER A 12 -3.43 -20.62 8.15
C SER A 12 -2.33 -21.41 8.83
N ILE A 13 -1.41 -20.74 9.53
CA ILE A 13 -0.36 -21.38 10.33
C ILE A 13 -0.96 -22.28 11.42
N SER A 14 -1.99 -21.81 12.12
CA SER A 14 -2.66 -22.57 13.18
C SER A 14 -3.45 -23.77 12.63
N LYS A 15 -4.09 -23.60 11.47
CA LYS A 15 -4.92 -24.63 10.84
C LYS A 15 -4.08 -25.73 10.18
N PHE A 16 -2.99 -25.38 9.50
CA PHE A 16 -2.17 -26.30 8.72
C PHE A 16 -0.79 -26.46 9.36
N ARG A 17 -0.74 -27.12 10.55
CA ARG A 17 0.47 -27.25 11.38
C ARG A 17 1.62 -28.00 10.69
N ASN A 18 1.31 -28.91 9.78
CA ASN A 18 2.28 -29.67 8.97
C ASN A 18 2.89 -28.84 7.83
N LEU A 19 2.33 -27.67 7.49
CA LEU A 19 2.84 -26.80 6.42
C LEU A 19 3.74 -25.69 6.97
N LYS A 20 4.80 -25.38 6.21
CA LYS A 20 5.72 -24.27 6.53
C LYS A 20 5.23 -22.98 5.89
N ILE A 21 4.22 -22.33 6.50
CA ILE A 21 3.59 -21.11 5.99
C ILE A 21 4.29 -19.86 6.57
N CYS A 22 4.50 -18.85 5.73
CA CYS A 22 4.85 -17.49 6.10
C CYS A 22 4.20 -16.49 5.14
N GLY A 23 3.98 -15.24 5.59
CA GLY A 23 3.49 -14.15 4.75
C GLY A 23 4.65 -13.34 4.19
N VAL A 24 4.65 -13.09 2.88
CA VAL A 24 5.62 -12.19 2.23
C VAL A 24 4.81 -11.22 1.37
N PRO A 25 4.43 -10.04 1.91
CA PRO A 25 3.68 -9.05 1.13
C PRO A 25 4.54 -8.48 0.01
N GLU A 26 3.98 -8.37 -1.17
CA GLU A 26 4.60 -7.68 -2.29
C GLU A 26 4.13 -6.21 -2.33
N LEU A 27 5.01 -5.30 -2.80
CA LEU A 27 4.77 -3.86 -2.95
C LEU A 27 4.98 -3.43 -4.40
N LEU A 28 4.45 -4.24 -5.33
CA LEU A 28 4.69 -4.08 -6.76
C LEU A 28 3.54 -3.33 -7.41
N LYS A 29 3.87 -2.49 -8.39
CA LYS A 29 2.88 -1.91 -9.30
C LYS A 29 2.69 -2.87 -10.48
N GLU A 30 1.46 -3.07 -10.92
CA GLU A 30 1.12 -4.01 -12.00
C GLU A 30 1.94 -3.75 -13.28
N ARG A 31 2.03 -2.47 -13.69
CA ARG A 31 2.73 -2.05 -14.93
C ARG A 31 4.26 -2.14 -14.85
N SER A 32 4.84 -2.23 -13.67
CA SER A 32 6.29 -2.24 -13.44
C SER A 32 6.74 -3.33 -12.48
N SER A 33 5.95 -4.39 -12.32
CA SER A 33 6.14 -5.40 -11.29
C SER A 33 7.55 -6.01 -11.27
N GLN A 34 8.10 -6.32 -12.45
CA GLN A 34 9.43 -6.88 -12.59
C GLN A 34 10.53 -5.89 -12.17
N LYS A 35 10.43 -4.64 -12.66
CA LYS A 35 11.35 -3.56 -12.29
C LYS A 35 11.26 -3.23 -10.80
N ASP A 36 10.02 -3.12 -10.27
CA ASP A 36 9.78 -2.84 -8.86
C ASP A 36 10.33 -3.95 -7.97
N PHE A 37 10.18 -5.22 -8.37
CA PHE A 37 10.75 -6.36 -7.64
C PHE A 37 12.27 -6.30 -7.57
N LEU A 38 12.92 -6.00 -8.68
CA LEU A 38 14.38 -5.89 -8.75
C LEU A 38 14.90 -4.69 -7.96
N SER A 39 14.26 -3.54 -8.07
CA SER A 39 14.66 -2.29 -7.40
C SER A 39 14.30 -2.23 -5.92
N ASN A 40 13.24 -2.91 -5.49
CA ASN A 40 12.87 -2.93 -4.07
C ASN A 40 13.91 -3.67 -3.24
N LYS A 41 14.56 -2.94 -2.33
CA LYS A 41 15.61 -3.48 -1.45
C LYS A 41 15.07 -4.19 -0.22
N ILE A 42 13.81 -3.94 0.15
CA ILE A 42 13.24 -4.39 1.43
C ILE A 42 12.24 -5.54 1.20
N ILE A 43 12.40 -6.62 1.97
CA ILE A 43 11.47 -7.73 2.02
C ILE A 43 11.02 -7.95 3.46
N LEU A 44 9.71 -7.89 3.70
CA LEU A 44 9.12 -8.30 4.97
C LEU A 44 8.76 -9.79 4.93
N VAL A 45 9.09 -10.49 5.99
CA VAL A 45 8.73 -11.91 6.16
C VAL A 45 7.90 -12.07 7.43
N GLY A 46 6.61 -12.26 7.25
CA GLY A 46 5.62 -12.46 8.31
C GLY A 46 5.71 -13.87 8.88
N THR A 47 6.54 -14.07 9.89
CA THR A 47 6.71 -15.34 10.60
C THR A 47 7.28 -15.10 12.00
N LYS A 48 6.96 -15.99 12.95
CA LYS A 48 7.61 -16.07 14.26
C LYS A 48 8.73 -17.12 14.29
N ASP A 49 8.92 -17.85 13.22
CA ASP A 49 9.89 -18.96 13.10
C ASP A 49 11.16 -18.49 12.37
N LYS A 50 12.27 -18.43 13.09
CA LYS A 50 13.57 -18.01 12.58
C LYS A 50 14.07 -18.90 11.42
N ASN A 51 13.77 -20.21 11.46
CA ASN A 51 14.18 -21.13 10.41
C ASN A 51 13.44 -20.86 9.10
N LYS A 52 12.12 -20.54 9.17
CA LYS A 52 11.34 -20.14 8.00
C LYS A 52 11.85 -18.82 7.44
N PHE A 53 12.13 -17.84 8.30
CA PHE A 53 12.73 -16.57 7.91
C PHE A 53 14.05 -16.76 7.14
N LEU A 54 14.97 -17.58 7.68
CA LEU A 54 16.26 -17.85 7.04
C LEU A 54 16.11 -18.56 5.69
N LYS A 55 15.13 -19.46 5.55
CA LYS A 55 14.83 -20.10 4.26
C LYS A 55 14.38 -19.08 3.21
N VAL A 56 13.46 -18.18 3.56
CA VAL A 56 13.03 -17.11 2.65
C VAL A 56 14.20 -16.19 2.30
N LYS A 57 15.03 -15.80 3.28
CA LYS A 57 16.21 -14.97 3.06
C LYS A 57 17.18 -15.55 2.03
N ARG A 58 17.37 -16.87 2.02
CA ARG A 58 18.25 -17.57 1.05
C ARG A 58 17.73 -17.52 -0.39
N CYS A 59 16.41 -17.30 -0.59
CA CYS A 59 15.81 -17.24 -1.92
C CYS A 59 16.10 -15.93 -2.67
N PHE A 60 16.54 -14.87 -1.96
CA PHE A 60 16.73 -13.55 -2.56
C PHE A 60 18.09 -12.98 -2.19
N LYS A 61 18.89 -12.65 -3.19
CA LYS A 61 20.21 -12.01 -3.01
C LYS A 61 20.05 -10.48 -2.94
N ASN A 62 20.96 -9.81 -2.26
CA ASN A 62 21.09 -8.35 -2.23
C ASN A 62 19.83 -7.60 -1.75
N LYS A 63 19.08 -8.18 -0.80
CA LYS A 63 17.91 -7.58 -0.17
C LYS A 63 18.11 -7.40 1.33
N ILE A 64 17.40 -6.44 1.89
CA ILE A 64 17.29 -6.18 3.33
C ILE A 64 16.03 -6.88 3.82
N PHE A 65 16.12 -7.70 4.86
CA PHE A 65 15.01 -8.49 5.35
C PHE A 65 14.59 -8.04 6.74
N TYR A 66 13.28 -7.92 6.92
CA TYR A 66 12.67 -7.71 8.23
C TYR A 66 11.79 -8.90 8.58
N MET A 67 12.09 -9.53 9.72
CA MET A 67 11.21 -10.54 10.31
C MET A 67 10.16 -9.81 11.15
N VAL A 68 8.90 -10.02 10.83
CA VAL A 68 7.75 -9.39 11.49
C VAL A 68 6.70 -10.46 11.82
N ASN A 69 5.73 -10.16 12.68
CA ASN A 69 4.58 -11.04 12.85
C ASN A 69 3.78 -11.16 11.55
N PRO A 70 3.10 -12.30 11.31
CA PRO A 70 2.28 -12.46 10.10
C PRO A 70 1.24 -11.35 9.90
N ASP A 71 0.57 -10.93 10.97
CA ASP A 71 -0.43 -9.88 10.94
C ASP A 71 0.20 -8.49 10.64
N GLU A 72 1.40 -8.23 11.15
CA GLU A 72 2.17 -7.00 10.84
C GLU A 72 2.52 -6.93 9.35
N ALA A 73 2.90 -8.04 8.74
CA ALA A 73 3.18 -8.10 7.31
C ALA A 73 1.92 -7.79 6.47
N GLU A 74 0.77 -8.33 6.87
CA GLU A 74 -0.51 -8.06 6.21
C GLU A 74 -0.94 -6.60 6.40
N ILE A 75 -0.85 -6.06 7.61
CA ILE A 75 -1.15 -4.65 7.91
C ILE A 75 -0.25 -3.72 7.12
N PHE A 76 1.04 -4.02 7.00
CA PHE A 76 1.98 -3.22 6.23
C PHE A 76 1.57 -3.07 4.76
N LYS A 77 1.08 -4.15 4.13
CA LYS A 77 0.57 -4.09 2.75
C LYS A 77 -0.60 -3.11 2.62
N TYR A 78 -1.57 -3.19 3.53
CA TYR A 78 -2.72 -2.29 3.54
C TYR A 78 -2.32 -0.85 3.85
N PHE A 79 -1.42 -0.65 4.82
CA PHE A 79 -0.89 0.67 5.15
C PHE A 79 -0.30 1.35 3.92
N ASN A 80 0.59 0.64 3.20
CA ASN A 80 1.21 1.14 1.98
C ASN A 80 0.16 1.55 0.92
N ASN A 81 -0.81 0.68 0.64
CA ASN A 81 -1.76 0.92 -0.42
C ASN A 81 -2.82 1.97 -0.05
N CYS A 82 -3.31 2.00 1.19
CA CYS A 82 -4.22 3.04 1.66
C CYS A 82 -3.52 4.41 1.71
N TYR A 83 -2.25 4.46 2.10
CA TYR A 83 -1.47 5.71 2.07
C TYR A 83 -1.24 6.20 0.64
N ALA A 84 -0.98 5.30 -0.31
CA ALA A 84 -0.90 5.65 -1.72
C ALA A 84 -2.24 6.22 -2.24
N ALA A 85 -3.37 5.58 -1.91
CA ALA A 85 -4.70 6.05 -2.28
C ALA A 85 -5.01 7.45 -1.70
N LEU A 86 -4.68 7.67 -0.42
CA LEU A 86 -4.80 8.99 0.23
C LEU A 86 -4.02 10.05 -0.54
N ARG A 87 -2.77 9.76 -0.91
CA ARG A 87 -1.93 10.73 -1.65
C ARG A 87 -2.50 11.08 -3.02
N VAL A 88 -3.06 10.11 -3.73
CA VAL A 88 -3.70 10.37 -5.03
C VAL A 88 -4.91 11.28 -4.85
N VAL A 89 -5.80 11.00 -3.90
CA VAL A 89 -6.99 11.84 -3.65
C VAL A 89 -6.57 13.23 -3.19
N PHE A 90 -5.64 13.34 -2.26
CA PHE A 90 -5.09 14.60 -1.79
C PHE A 90 -4.52 15.46 -2.94
N ALA A 91 -3.70 14.87 -3.80
CA ALA A 91 -3.13 15.55 -4.97
C ALA A 91 -4.23 16.08 -5.91
N ASN A 92 -5.26 15.28 -6.15
CA ASN A 92 -6.37 15.65 -7.01
C ASN A 92 -7.22 16.80 -6.42
N ILE A 93 -7.44 16.81 -5.10
CA ILE A 93 -8.13 17.93 -4.43
C ILE A 93 -7.35 19.23 -4.63
N PHE A 94 -6.03 19.22 -4.38
CA PHE A 94 -5.21 20.43 -4.55
C PHE A 94 -5.02 20.84 -6.01
N TYR A 95 -5.07 19.89 -6.94
CA TYR A 95 -5.15 20.19 -8.37
C TYR A 95 -6.43 20.97 -8.71
N GLU A 96 -7.60 20.53 -8.20
CA GLU A 96 -8.87 21.24 -8.43
C GLU A 96 -8.87 22.66 -7.82
N ILE A 97 -8.35 22.81 -6.60
CA ILE A 97 -8.18 24.13 -5.97
C ILE A 97 -7.31 25.03 -6.83
N SER A 98 -6.17 24.50 -7.31
CA SER A 98 -5.23 25.24 -8.17
C SER A 98 -5.88 25.67 -9.49
N LYS A 99 -6.63 24.76 -10.13
CA LYS A 99 -7.37 25.03 -11.36
C LYS A 99 -8.38 26.17 -11.18
N ARG A 100 -9.18 26.15 -10.11
CA ARG A 100 -10.17 27.19 -9.79
C ARG A 100 -9.54 28.57 -9.53
N LYS A 101 -8.28 28.61 -9.13
CA LYS A 101 -7.51 29.83 -8.86
C LYS A 101 -6.56 30.21 -10.00
N ASN A 102 -6.64 29.56 -11.15
CA ASN A 102 -5.72 29.72 -12.28
C ASN A 102 -4.24 29.57 -11.87
N CYS A 103 -3.95 28.68 -10.92
CA CYS A 103 -2.60 28.39 -10.42
C CYS A 103 -2.05 27.10 -11.04
N ASN A 104 -0.73 27.02 -11.12
CA ASN A 104 -0.05 25.83 -11.63
C ASN A 104 0.22 24.83 -10.51
N TYR A 105 -0.60 23.78 -10.41
CA TYR A 105 -0.43 22.72 -9.42
C TYR A 105 0.95 22.06 -9.50
N LYS A 106 1.48 21.77 -10.70
CA LYS A 106 2.79 21.13 -10.88
C LYS A 106 3.91 21.97 -10.27
N LYS A 107 3.82 23.31 -10.41
CA LYS A 107 4.78 24.23 -9.79
C LYS A 107 4.71 24.14 -8.26
N ILE A 108 3.50 24.15 -7.69
CA ILE A 108 3.28 24.03 -6.24
C ILE A 108 3.82 22.70 -5.73
N LYS A 109 3.45 21.59 -6.37
CA LYS A 109 3.94 20.26 -6.04
C LYS A 109 5.47 20.19 -6.04
N ASN A 110 6.11 20.66 -7.12
CA ASN A 110 7.56 20.59 -7.28
C ASN A 110 8.30 21.41 -6.20
N ILE A 111 7.77 22.56 -5.83
CA ILE A 111 8.32 23.36 -4.73
C ILE A 111 8.19 22.59 -3.41
N TYR A 112 7.02 22.00 -3.15
CA TYR A 112 6.79 21.21 -1.93
C TYR A 112 7.73 20.01 -1.82
N ILE A 113 7.96 19.27 -2.91
CA ILE A 113 8.94 18.17 -2.95
C ILE A 113 10.36 18.67 -2.60
N LYS A 114 10.78 19.83 -3.13
CA LYS A 114 12.08 20.42 -2.83
C LYS A 114 12.28 20.80 -1.36
N THR A 115 11.21 20.95 -0.58
CA THR A 115 11.33 21.17 0.88
C THR A 115 11.77 19.90 1.63
N GLY A 116 11.86 18.74 0.99
CA GLY A 116 12.20 17.47 1.63
C GLY A 116 11.07 16.87 2.49
N LYS A 117 9.89 17.53 2.57
CA LYS A 117 8.78 17.08 3.43
C LYS A 117 7.94 15.96 2.81
N ALA A 118 8.08 15.71 1.51
CA ALA A 118 7.38 14.64 0.81
C ALA A 118 8.21 14.07 -0.32
N ILE A 119 7.92 12.83 -0.70
CA ILE A 119 8.41 12.19 -1.91
C ILE A 119 7.39 12.34 -3.03
N ASP A 120 7.83 12.41 -4.28
CA ASP A 120 6.98 12.68 -5.46
C ASP A 120 5.98 11.55 -5.80
N MET A 121 6.18 10.36 -5.26
CA MET A 121 5.35 9.20 -5.55
C MET A 121 3.86 9.45 -5.23
N TYR A 122 2.97 9.24 -6.21
CA TYR A 122 1.51 9.41 -6.12
C TYR A 122 1.02 10.87 -5.94
N LEU A 123 1.85 11.87 -6.21
CA LEU A 123 1.44 13.28 -6.19
C LEU A 123 1.24 13.87 -7.59
N ASP A 124 1.57 13.16 -8.65
CA ASP A 124 1.22 13.58 -10.00
C ASP A 124 -0.27 13.42 -10.27
N VAL A 125 -0.83 14.40 -10.96
CA VAL A 125 -2.22 14.39 -11.41
C VAL A 125 -2.26 14.40 -12.92
N ASN A 126 -2.91 13.39 -13.50
CA ASN A 126 -3.26 13.37 -14.90
C ASN A 126 -4.63 14.01 -15.07
N LYS A 127 -4.76 15.01 -15.97
CA LYS A 127 -6.01 15.73 -16.21
C LYS A 127 -7.11 14.85 -16.81
N ASP A 128 -6.74 13.80 -17.53
CA ASP A 128 -7.65 12.90 -18.26
C ASP A 128 -7.91 11.58 -17.51
N LEU A 129 -7.07 11.25 -16.52
CA LEU A 129 -7.17 10.04 -15.69
C LEU A 129 -7.07 10.42 -14.22
N ARG A 130 -8.20 10.84 -13.67
CA ARG A 130 -8.29 11.34 -12.31
C ARG A 130 -8.44 10.22 -11.29
N GLY A 131 -8.01 10.49 -10.07
CA GLY A 131 -8.12 9.53 -8.99
C GLY A 131 -7.22 8.31 -9.11
N TYR A 132 -7.54 7.28 -8.34
CA TYR A 132 -6.90 5.97 -8.44
C TYR A 132 -7.87 4.92 -8.98
N ALA A 133 -7.34 4.05 -9.84
CA ALA A 133 -8.05 2.93 -10.44
C ALA A 133 -7.16 1.68 -10.40
N GLY A 134 -7.46 0.70 -11.26
CA GLY A 134 -6.74 -0.56 -11.34
C GLY A 134 -7.14 -1.55 -10.25
N MET A 135 -6.37 -2.64 -10.15
CA MET A 135 -6.78 -3.79 -9.32
C MET A 135 -6.34 -3.68 -7.85
N CYS A 136 -5.32 -2.89 -7.53
CA CYS A 136 -4.69 -2.92 -6.21
C CYS A 136 -5.31 -1.94 -5.22
N LEU A 137 -5.27 -0.63 -5.51
CA LEU A 137 -5.68 0.40 -4.55
C LEU A 137 -7.17 0.32 -4.20
N PRO A 138 -8.12 0.23 -5.18
CA PRO A 138 -9.54 0.13 -4.86
C PRO A 138 -9.87 -1.09 -4.01
N LYS A 139 -9.28 -2.25 -4.34
CA LYS A 139 -9.50 -3.50 -3.62
C LYS A 139 -9.04 -3.39 -2.16
N ASP A 140 -7.86 -2.84 -1.93
CA ASP A 140 -7.27 -2.80 -0.59
C ASP A 140 -7.93 -1.75 0.29
N VAL A 141 -8.31 -0.59 -0.27
CA VAL A 141 -9.13 0.41 0.44
C VAL A 141 -10.47 -0.20 0.87
N ARG A 142 -11.18 -0.89 -0.02
CA ARG A 142 -12.45 -1.56 0.31
C ARG A 142 -12.27 -2.66 1.35
N ALA A 143 -11.19 -3.43 1.27
CA ALA A 143 -10.90 -4.48 2.25
C ALA A 143 -10.69 -3.91 3.66
N ILE A 144 -9.98 -2.78 3.79
CA ILE A 144 -9.81 -2.10 5.08
C ILE A 144 -11.11 -1.48 5.58
N LYS A 145 -11.92 -0.86 4.70
CA LYS A 145 -13.28 -0.40 5.08
C LYS A 145 -14.10 -1.54 5.69
N TYR A 146 -14.11 -2.69 5.02
CA TYR A 146 -14.84 -3.88 5.53
C TYR A 146 -14.28 -4.36 6.86
N TYR A 147 -12.95 -4.45 7.00
CA TYR A 147 -12.28 -4.85 8.24
C TYR A 147 -12.65 -3.92 9.39
N MET A 148 -12.57 -2.60 9.18
CA MET A 148 -12.90 -1.59 10.19
C MET A 148 -14.37 -1.69 10.62
N LYS A 149 -15.30 -1.83 9.65
CA LYS A 149 -16.72 -2.05 9.96
C LYS A 149 -16.94 -3.31 10.81
N LYS A 150 -16.33 -4.43 10.41
CA LYS A 150 -16.43 -5.70 11.16
C LYS A 150 -15.85 -5.61 12.58
N LYS A 151 -14.82 -4.77 12.76
CA LYS A 151 -14.18 -4.54 14.07
C LYS A 151 -14.78 -3.38 14.86
N LYS A 152 -15.88 -2.80 14.36
CA LYS A 152 -16.57 -1.65 14.98
C LYS A 152 -15.64 -0.46 15.25
N MET A 153 -14.67 -0.22 14.36
CA MET A 153 -13.74 0.91 14.44
C MET A 153 -14.42 2.16 13.88
N ASN A 154 -14.50 3.21 14.66
CA ASN A 154 -15.20 4.45 14.31
C ASN A 154 -14.24 5.51 13.73
N PHE A 155 -13.67 5.23 12.55
CA PHE A 155 -12.83 6.17 11.80
C PHE A 155 -13.37 6.34 10.38
N ASN A 156 -13.49 7.57 9.91
CA ASN A 156 -14.10 7.89 8.61
C ASN A 156 -13.11 8.09 7.48
N LEU A 157 -11.82 8.33 7.76
CA LEU A 157 -10.84 8.73 6.75
C LEU A 157 -10.78 7.77 5.56
N ILE A 158 -10.67 6.48 5.81
CA ILE A 158 -10.54 5.47 4.73
C ILE A 158 -11.83 5.40 3.88
N ASN A 159 -13.00 5.56 4.53
CA ASN A 159 -14.26 5.64 3.81
C ASN A 159 -14.32 6.88 2.93
N GLN A 160 -13.86 8.03 3.45
CA GLN A 160 -13.88 9.29 2.72
C GLN A 160 -12.93 9.29 1.52
N ILE A 161 -11.76 8.66 1.62
CA ILE A 161 -10.83 8.49 0.49
C ILE A 161 -11.53 7.77 -0.68
N ASP A 162 -12.27 6.70 -0.41
CA ASP A 162 -12.99 5.93 -1.43
C ASP A 162 -14.14 6.73 -2.05
N LEU A 163 -14.90 7.46 -1.22
CA LEU A 163 -15.98 8.32 -1.67
C LEU A 163 -15.48 9.48 -2.55
N ASP A 164 -14.40 10.14 -2.15
CA ASP A 164 -13.85 11.25 -2.91
C ASP A 164 -13.17 10.79 -4.19
N ASN A 165 -12.53 9.62 -4.18
CA ASN A 165 -12.01 9.03 -5.41
C ASN A 165 -13.10 8.76 -6.46
N ASN A 166 -14.29 8.37 -6.03
CA ASN A 166 -15.42 8.12 -6.95
C ASN A 166 -16.03 9.41 -7.55
N LYS A 167 -15.66 10.59 -7.05
CA LYS A 167 -16.07 11.89 -7.59
C LYS A 167 -15.05 12.47 -8.59
N LEU A 168 -13.88 11.85 -8.70
CA LEU A 168 -12.79 12.30 -9.57
C LEU A 168 -12.88 11.69 -10.95
#